data_1d6131cb8d8d12b6ca6071dbbdbbc713
#
_entry.id   1d6131cb8d8d12b6ca6071dbbdbbc713
#
_cell.length_a   1.000
_cell.length_b   1.000
_cell.length_c   1.000
_cell.angle_alpha   90.00
_cell.angle_beta   90.00
_cell.angle_gamma   90.00
#
_symmetry.space_group_name_H-M   'P 1'
#
loop_
_entity.id
_entity.type
_entity.pdbx_description
1 polymer ?
#
loop_
_entity_poly.entity_id
_entity_poly.type
_entity_poly.pdbx_seq_one_letter_code
_entity_poly.pdbx_strand_id
1 'polypeptide(L)'
;MSQNYRATILNEKGTEVLNFIEQHVLFDGDSPVILLDTTSHVNLKSLQNFHGLFNGALHALINIKRLNDVKFINKFLEESNEVLAKGGLFIGHIESLGNRKKRILRKFPRPLNRLVYFFDFIVKRLLPKFRITKKMYFLLTKGKNRVISEMESYGRLYSCGFELVDSKEIDGKLWFIGRKIGKPAFNKEATYGPLIKLKRHGKDNNLIYVYKLRSMHPYSEYLQEYIASKQGFQKGGKFKDDPRVTTAGKFFRKFWLDEFPMFINVFKGEMKLIGVRPLSSHYLGLYPEEIRALRAKTKPGLIPPFYADLPETLDQIIESEQAYLLSYFENPISTDIKYFFKAGYNILVKKARSN
;
A
#
# COMPACT_ATOMS: atom_id res chain seq x y z
N MET A 1 -10.88 -22.74 -30.24
CA MET A 1 -11.03 -22.18 -28.87
C MET A 1 -10.94 -20.66 -28.84
N SER A 2 -10.06 -20.02 -29.58
CA SER A 2 -9.85 -18.54 -29.58
C SER A 2 -11.08 -17.72 -29.96
N GLN A 3 -11.87 -18.15 -30.97
CA GLN A 3 -13.12 -17.46 -31.37
C GLN A 3 -14.18 -17.45 -30.25
N ASN A 4 -14.20 -18.48 -29.40
CA ASN A 4 -15.17 -18.56 -28.30
C ASN A 4 -14.85 -17.58 -27.17
N TYR A 5 -13.55 -17.30 -26.87
CA TYR A 5 -13.18 -16.31 -25.85
C TYR A 5 -13.51 -14.88 -26.26
N ARG A 6 -13.26 -14.52 -27.54
CA ARG A 6 -13.65 -13.21 -28.10
C ARG A 6 -15.15 -12.97 -27.97
N ALA A 7 -15.95 -13.97 -28.42
CA ALA A 7 -17.41 -13.90 -28.32
C ALA A 7 -17.90 -13.77 -26.88
N THR A 8 -17.30 -14.52 -25.94
CA THR A 8 -17.68 -14.45 -24.53
C THR A 8 -17.34 -13.08 -23.92
N ILE A 9 -16.14 -12.54 -24.18
CA ILE A 9 -15.74 -11.21 -23.68
C ILE A 9 -16.64 -10.13 -24.28
N LEU A 10 -16.91 -10.19 -25.59
CA LEU A 10 -17.77 -9.25 -26.27
C LEU A 10 -19.18 -9.24 -25.69
N ASN A 11 -19.78 -10.42 -25.50
CA ASN A 11 -21.13 -10.56 -25.00
C ASN A 11 -21.29 -10.14 -23.53
N GLU A 12 -20.29 -10.44 -22.69
CA GLU A 12 -20.38 -10.16 -21.25
C GLU A 12 -19.82 -8.80 -20.82
N LYS A 13 -18.86 -8.25 -21.57
CA LYS A 13 -18.11 -7.05 -21.17
C LYS A 13 -18.13 -5.93 -22.21
N GLY A 14 -18.54 -6.22 -23.43
CA GLY A 14 -18.67 -5.25 -24.52
C GLY A 14 -17.39 -5.05 -25.34
N THR A 15 -17.55 -4.31 -26.44
CA THR A 15 -16.50 -4.08 -27.43
C THR A 15 -15.30 -3.33 -26.89
N GLU A 16 -15.51 -2.35 -26.01
CA GLU A 16 -14.41 -1.52 -25.48
C GLU A 16 -13.45 -2.34 -24.62
N VAL A 17 -13.97 -3.30 -23.85
CA VAL A 17 -13.16 -4.22 -23.04
C VAL A 17 -12.41 -5.19 -23.94
N LEU A 18 -13.07 -5.74 -24.96
CA LEU A 18 -12.42 -6.63 -25.93
C LEU A 18 -11.25 -5.92 -26.62
N ASN A 19 -11.49 -4.73 -27.14
CA ASN A 19 -10.46 -3.92 -27.81
C ASN A 19 -9.26 -3.61 -26.87
N PHE A 20 -9.53 -3.30 -25.60
CA PHE A 20 -8.48 -3.07 -24.61
C PHE A 20 -7.62 -4.32 -24.37
N ILE A 21 -8.25 -5.50 -24.33
CA ILE A 21 -7.52 -6.76 -24.14
C ILE A 21 -6.72 -7.12 -25.39
N GLU A 22 -7.30 -6.95 -26.59
CA GLU A 22 -6.66 -7.29 -27.88
C GLU A 22 -5.45 -6.40 -28.21
N GLN A 23 -5.31 -5.24 -27.60
CA GLN A 23 -4.07 -4.43 -27.71
C GLN A 23 -2.84 -5.12 -27.09
N HIS A 24 -3.05 -6.11 -26.21
CA HIS A 24 -1.99 -6.76 -25.45
C HIS A 24 -1.97 -8.29 -25.58
N VAL A 25 -3.07 -8.90 -25.99
CA VAL A 25 -3.23 -10.35 -26.07
C VAL A 25 -3.68 -10.73 -27.47
N LEU A 26 -2.88 -11.55 -28.15
CA LEU A 26 -3.26 -12.15 -29.42
C LEU A 26 -4.10 -13.41 -29.18
N PHE A 27 -5.25 -13.51 -29.87
CA PHE A 27 -6.10 -14.69 -29.87
C PHE A 27 -5.89 -15.51 -31.16
N ASP A 28 -4.65 -15.79 -31.51
CA ASP A 28 -4.24 -16.47 -32.75
C ASP A 28 -4.28 -18.02 -32.66
N GLY A 29 -4.41 -18.54 -31.45
CA GLY A 29 -4.44 -19.98 -31.19
C GLY A 29 -3.08 -20.58 -30.86
N ASP A 30 -1.99 -19.90 -31.17
CA ASP A 30 -0.62 -20.39 -30.92
C ASP A 30 -0.18 -20.10 -29.46
N SER A 31 -0.73 -19.04 -28.88
CA SER A 31 -0.44 -18.64 -27.50
C SER A 31 -1.58 -19.09 -26.56
N PRO A 32 -1.30 -19.97 -25.57
CA PRO A 32 -2.34 -20.47 -24.68
C PRO A 32 -2.90 -19.34 -23.79
N VAL A 33 -4.21 -19.09 -23.95
CA VAL A 33 -4.98 -18.13 -23.19
C VAL A 33 -6.09 -18.86 -22.42
N ILE A 34 -6.31 -18.49 -21.16
CA ILE A 34 -7.43 -19.01 -20.36
C ILE A 34 -8.34 -17.86 -19.97
N LEU A 35 -9.63 -18.01 -20.23
CA LEU A 35 -10.69 -17.14 -19.77
C LEU A 35 -11.35 -17.75 -18.53
N LEU A 36 -11.38 -17.00 -17.42
CA LEU A 36 -11.98 -17.39 -16.16
C LEU A 36 -13.19 -16.53 -15.82
N ASP A 37 -14.21 -17.18 -15.29
CA ASP A 37 -15.37 -16.55 -14.65
C ASP A 37 -15.44 -17.00 -13.18
N THR A 38 -14.44 -16.65 -12.37
CA THR A 38 -14.34 -17.17 -11.01
C THR A 38 -13.92 -16.14 -9.97
N THR A 39 -14.39 -16.34 -8.75
CA THR A 39 -13.95 -15.61 -7.53
C THR A 39 -13.17 -16.50 -6.57
N SER A 40 -12.91 -17.76 -6.94
CA SER A 40 -12.26 -18.76 -6.12
C SER A 40 -10.82 -19.02 -6.59
N HIS A 41 -9.86 -18.91 -5.66
CA HIS A 41 -8.47 -19.29 -5.92
C HIS A 41 -8.28 -20.81 -6.08
N VAL A 42 -9.23 -21.62 -5.56
CA VAL A 42 -9.17 -23.08 -5.68
C VAL A 42 -9.27 -23.51 -7.14
N ASN A 43 -10.08 -22.80 -7.94
CA ASN A 43 -10.19 -23.08 -9.37
C ASN A 43 -8.87 -22.86 -10.11
N LEU A 44 -8.07 -21.86 -9.69
CA LEU A 44 -6.73 -21.63 -10.23
C LEU A 44 -5.76 -22.73 -9.84
N LYS A 45 -5.83 -23.17 -8.57
CA LYS A 45 -5.00 -24.29 -8.11
C LYS A 45 -5.26 -25.58 -8.87
N SER A 46 -6.52 -25.81 -9.26
CA SER A 46 -6.86 -26.94 -10.12
C SER A 46 -6.22 -26.84 -11.51
N LEU A 47 -6.03 -25.62 -12.05
CA LEU A 47 -5.34 -25.41 -13.32
C LEU A 47 -3.85 -25.78 -13.26
N GLN A 48 -3.21 -25.71 -12.09
CA GLN A 48 -1.81 -26.16 -11.93
C GLN A 48 -1.66 -27.64 -12.25
N ASN A 49 -2.67 -28.46 -11.97
CA ASN A 49 -2.66 -29.89 -12.30
C ASN A 49 -2.75 -30.16 -13.81
N PHE A 50 -3.16 -29.16 -14.61
CA PHE A 50 -3.21 -29.22 -16.06
C PHE A 50 -1.95 -28.64 -16.76
N HIS A 51 -0.90 -28.30 -16.01
CA HIS A 51 0.36 -27.82 -16.58
C HIS A 51 0.93 -28.71 -17.71
N GLY A 52 0.66 -30.01 -17.66
CA GLY A 52 1.06 -30.94 -18.72
C GLY A 52 0.35 -30.74 -20.06
N LEU A 53 -0.85 -30.10 -20.09
CA LEU A 53 -1.61 -29.85 -21.32
C LEU A 53 -1.16 -28.59 -22.08
N PHE A 54 -0.45 -27.66 -21.40
CA PHE A 54 -0.02 -26.39 -21.99
C PHE A 54 1.52 -26.29 -22.12
N ASN A 55 2.26 -27.38 -22.00
CA ASN A 55 3.75 -27.39 -22.04
C ASN A 55 4.40 -26.30 -21.15
N GLY A 56 3.77 -25.96 -20.03
CA GLY A 56 4.29 -25.03 -19.03
C GLY A 56 4.21 -23.54 -19.37
N ALA A 57 3.49 -23.11 -20.40
CA ALA A 57 3.58 -21.74 -20.88
C ALA A 57 2.22 -21.05 -21.10
N LEU A 58 1.40 -20.90 -20.03
CA LEU A 58 0.22 -20.07 -20.16
C LEU A 58 0.63 -18.61 -20.42
N HIS A 59 0.24 -18.09 -21.59
CA HIS A 59 0.59 -16.74 -22.04
C HIS A 59 -0.29 -15.67 -21.41
N ALA A 60 -1.59 -15.92 -21.31
CA ALA A 60 -2.53 -14.97 -20.69
C ALA A 60 -3.61 -15.66 -19.86
N LEU A 61 -3.94 -15.03 -18.74
CA LEU A 61 -5.02 -15.41 -17.84
C LEU A 61 -5.98 -14.22 -17.69
N ILE A 62 -7.19 -14.34 -18.21
CA ILE A 62 -8.21 -13.28 -18.21
C ILE A 62 -9.29 -13.67 -17.22
N ASN A 63 -9.50 -12.88 -16.17
CA ASN A 63 -10.61 -13.10 -15.25
C ASN A 63 -11.69 -12.03 -15.41
N ILE A 64 -12.87 -12.45 -15.86
CA ILE A 64 -14.02 -11.57 -16.09
C ILE A 64 -14.85 -11.29 -14.83
N LYS A 65 -14.55 -11.90 -13.67
CA LYS A 65 -15.12 -11.51 -12.37
C LYS A 65 -14.30 -10.42 -11.69
N ARG A 66 -14.99 -9.50 -11.00
CA ARG A 66 -14.34 -8.42 -10.26
C ARG A 66 -13.51 -8.97 -9.10
N LEU A 67 -12.30 -8.48 -8.92
CA LEU A 67 -11.51 -8.80 -7.73
C LEU A 67 -12.14 -8.31 -6.41
N ASN A 68 -13.07 -7.36 -6.46
CA ASN A 68 -13.88 -6.94 -5.30
C ASN A 68 -14.67 -8.11 -4.67
N ASP A 69 -14.99 -9.13 -5.45
CA ASP A 69 -15.80 -10.27 -5.05
C ASP A 69 -14.95 -11.49 -4.64
N VAL A 70 -13.65 -11.43 -4.84
CA VAL A 70 -12.70 -12.48 -4.47
C VAL A 70 -12.39 -12.42 -2.97
N LYS A 71 -12.68 -13.50 -2.22
CA LYS A 71 -12.46 -13.54 -0.76
C LYS A 71 -10.99 -13.37 -0.37
N PHE A 72 -10.07 -14.04 -1.04
CA PHE A 72 -8.63 -14.05 -0.75
C PHE A 72 -7.85 -13.51 -1.97
N ILE A 73 -7.90 -12.18 -2.17
CA ILE A 73 -7.36 -11.54 -3.38
C ILE A 73 -5.89 -11.86 -3.62
N ASN A 74 -5.04 -11.75 -2.59
CA ASN A 74 -3.61 -12.03 -2.78
C ASN A 74 -3.39 -13.49 -3.15
N LYS A 75 -4.06 -14.42 -2.45
CA LYS A 75 -3.96 -15.83 -2.79
C LYS A 75 -4.43 -16.12 -4.23
N PHE A 76 -5.47 -15.43 -4.68
CA PHE A 76 -5.94 -15.53 -6.05
C PHE A 76 -4.88 -15.03 -7.05
N LEU A 77 -4.23 -13.90 -6.76
CA LEU A 77 -3.17 -13.34 -7.61
C LEU A 77 -1.88 -14.18 -7.53
N GLU A 78 -1.53 -14.73 -6.37
CA GLU A 78 -0.41 -15.64 -6.18
C GLU A 78 -0.59 -16.90 -7.04
N GLU A 79 -1.75 -17.57 -6.96
CA GLU A 79 -2.09 -18.73 -7.79
C GLU A 79 -2.14 -18.37 -9.30
N SER A 80 -2.62 -17.15 -9.63
CA SER A 80 -2.58 -16.65 -11.02
C SER A 80 -1.14 -16.46 -11.51
N ASN A 81 -0.24 -16.00 -10.66
CA ASN A 81 1.16 -15.88 -11.00
C ASN A 81 1.80 -17.26 -11.23
N GLU A 82 1.48 -18.24 -10.41
CA GLU A 82 2.06 -19.58 -10.50
C GLU A 82 1.71 -20.29 -11.81
N VAL A 83 0.46 -20.13 -12.31
CA VAL A 83 0.04 -20.78 -13.57
C VAL A 83 0.55 -20.08 -14.83
N LEU A 84 0.92 -18.82 -14.75
CA LEU A 84 1.42 -18.04 -15.88
C LEU A 84 2.91 -18.32 -16.16
N ALA A 85 3.30 -18.31 -17.43
CA ALA A 85 4.70 -18.27 -17.84
C ALA A 85 5.38 -16.97 -17.40
N LYS A 86 6.70 -16.93 -17.38
CA LYS A 86 7.45 -15.67 -17.22
C LYS A 86 7.13 -14.74 -18.38
N GLY A 87 6.77 -13.48 -18.08
CA GLY A 87 6.27 -12.53 -19.07
C GLY A 87 4.78 -12.69 -19.40
N GLY A 88 4.12 -13.73 -18.92
CA GLY A 88 2.68 -13.96 -19.12
C GLY A 88 1.82 -12.89 -18.48
N LEU A 89 0.62 -12.67 -19.02
CA LEU A 89 -0.26 -11.56 -18.68
C LEU A 89 -1.44 -12.02 -17.81
N PHE A 90 -1.68 -11.30 -16.72
CA PHE A 90 -2.91 -11.38 -15.94
C PHE A 90 -3.80 -10.19 -16.26
N ILE A 91 -5.02 -10.43 -16.72
CA ILE A 91 -6.00 -9.41 -17.01
C ILE A 91 -7.16 -9.53 -16.01
N GLY A 92 -7.50 -8.43 -15.36
CA GLY A 92 -8.56 -8.38 -14.38
C GLY A 92 -9.15 -6.99 -14.23
N HIS A 93 -10.18 -6.88 -13.39
CA HIS A 93 -10.80 -5.58 -13.14
C HIS A 93 -11.32 -5.45 -11.71
N ILE A 94 -11.51 -4.19 -11.30
CA ILE A 94 -12.14 -3.80 -10.04
C ILE A 94 -13.18 -2.70 -10.25
N GLU A 95 -14.15 -2.61 -9.35
CA GLU A 95 -14.81 -1.33 -9.08
C GLU A 95 -13.95 -0.57 -8.07
N SER A 96 -13.24 0.46 -8.53
CA SER A 96 -12.38 1.26 -7.66
C SER A 96 -13.18 2.07 -6.63
N LEU A 97 -12.54 2.50 -5.54
CA LEU A 97 -13.14 3.42 -4.56
C LEU A 97 -13.72 4.67 -5.24
N GLY A 98 -13.00 5.23 -6.23
CA GLY A 98 -13.43 6.40 -7.00
C GLY A 98 -14.70 6.13 -7.79
N ASN A 99 -14.73 5.04 -8.55
CA ASN A 99 -15.85 4.66 -9.41
C ASN A 99 -17.10 4.32 -8.59
N ARG A 100 -16.91 3.60 -7.47
CA ARG A 100 -17.98 3.32 -6.53
C ARG A 100 -18.59 4.59 -5.94
N LYS A 101 -17.75 5.56 -5.55
CA LYS A 101 -18.21 6.87 -5.09
C LYS A 101 -19.02 7.59 -6.17
N LYS A 102 -18.49 7.70 -7.40
CA LYS A 102 -19.19 8.32 -8.55
C LYS A 102 -20.54 7.66 -8.76
N ARG A 103 -20.60 6.32 -8.77
CA ARG A 103 -21.83 5.54 -8.96
C ARG A 103 -22.88 5.81 -7.88
N ILE A 104 -22.50 5.76 -6.61
CA ILE A 104 -23.43 5.99 -5.49
C ILE A 104 -23.94 7.44 -5.50
N LEU A 105 -23.05 8.43 -5.69
CA LEU A 105 -23.44 9.83 -5.71
C LEU A 105 -24.35 10.21 -6.89
N ARG A 106 -24.26 9.46 -8.02
CA ARG A 106 -25.17 9.63 -9.17
C ARG A 106 -26.51 8.94 -8.95
N LYS A 107 -26.53 7.78 -8.25
CA LYS A 107 -27.72 6.94 -8.10
C LYS A 107 -28.77 7.55 -7.16
N PHE A 108 -28.37 8.27 -6.14
CA PHE A 108 -29.26 8.80 -5.11
C PHE A 108 -29.26 10.33 -5.11
N PRO A 109 -30.40 11.00 -4.79
CA PRO A 109 -30.50 12.45 -4.70
C PRO A 109 -29.72 12.98 -3.47
N ARG A 110 -29.36 14.27 -3.50
CA ARG A 110 -28.77 14.97 -2.33
C ARG A 110 -29.88 15.27 -1.29
N PRO A 111 -29.58 15.16 0.03
CA PRO A 111 -28.29 14.79 0.65
C PRO A 111 -28.13 13.27 0.87
N LEU A 112 -29.15 12.45 0.52
CA LEU A 112 -29.20 11.00 0.76
C LEU A 112 -27.98 10.27 0.17
N ASN A 113 -27.49 10.69 -1.01
CA ASN A 113 -26.34 10.09 -1.67
C ASN A 113 -25.06 10.14 -0.82
N ARG A 114 -24.85 11.24 -0.06
CA ARG A 114 -23.70 11.37 0.85
C ARG A 114 -23.82 10.43 2.04
N LEU A 115 -25.03 10.30 2.58
CA LEU A 115 -25.31 9.41 3.69
C LEU A 115 -25.12 7.94 3.29
N VAL A 116 -25.71 7.55 2.15
CA VAL A 116 -25.53 6.19 1.59
C VAL A 116 -24.06 5.87 1.32
N TYR A 117 -23.31 6.82 0.74
CA TYR A 117 -21.88 6.64 0.51
C TYR A 117 -21.11 6.50 1.82
N PHE A 118 -21.43 7.28 2.85
CA PHE A 118 -20.79 7.20 4.15
C PHE A 118 -20.97 5.80 4.79
N PHE A 119 -22.19 5.28 4.82
CA PHE A 119 -22.45 3.94 5.34
C PHE A 119 -21.82 2.84 4.49
N ASP A 120 -21.90 2.96 3.18
CA ASP A 120 -21.23 2.03 2.26
C ASP A 120 -19.71 2.00 2.49
N PHE A 121 -19.09 3.16 2.65
CA PHE A 121 -17.67 3.27 2.96
C PHE A 121 -17.30 2.61 4.30
N ILE A 122 -18.08 2.85 5.35
CA ILE A 122 -17.87 2.19 6.64
C ILE A 122 -17.98 0.67 6.49
N VAL A 123 -19.09 0.19 5.94
CA VAL A 123 -19.37 -1.25 5.88
C VAL A 123 -18.44 -1.99 4.93
N LYS A 124 -18.18 -1.45 3.74
CA LYS A 124 -17.45 -2.15 2.68
C LYS A 124 -15.95 -1.84 2.63
N ARG A 125 -15.49 -0.75 3.26
CA ARG A 125 -14.09 -0.34 3.29
C ARG A 125 -13.44 -0.43 4.67
N LEU A 126 -14.12 0.00 5.75
CA LEU A 126 -13.54 0.04 7.09
C LEU A 126 -13.73 -1.26 7.86
N LEU A 127 -14.96 -1.77 7.98
CA LEU A 127 -15.23 -2.98 8.77
C LEU A 127 -14.36 -4.19 8.37
N PRO A 128 -14.07 -4.45 7.07
CA PRO A 128 -13.18 -5.55 6.70
C PRO A 128 -11.74 -5.40 7.19
N LYS A 129 -11.34 -4.21 7.64
CA LYS A 129 -9.96 -3.89 8.03
C LYS A 129 -9.70 -3.97 9.53
N PHE A 130 -10.73 -3.95 10.36
CA PHE A 130 -10.59 -4.12 11.80
C PHE A 130 -10.61 -5.59 12.19
N ARG A 131 -9.76 -5.96 13.14
CA ARG A 131 -9.58 -7.36 13.56
C ARG A 131 -10.88 -8.02 14.04
N ILE A 132 -11.70 -7.29 14.81
CA ILE A 132 -12.95 -7.80 15.39
C ILE A 132 -14.04 -7.90 14.32
N THR A 133 -14.33 -6.79 13.62
CA THR A 133 -15.43 -6.72 12.65
C THR A 133 -15.13 -7.47 11.36
N LYS A 134 -13.85 -7.73 11.06
CA LYS A 134 -13.42 -8.52 9.90
C LYS A 134 -14.07 -9.91 9.88
N LYS A 135 -14.05 -10.63 11.00
CA LYS A 135 -14.61 -11.98 11.06
C LYS A 135 -16.11 -11.98 10.74
N MET A 136 -16.86 -11.06 11.36
CA MET A 136 -18.29 -10.88 11.13
C MET A 136 -18.59 -10.44 9.70
N TYR A 137 -17.83 -9.48 9.17
CA TYR A 137 -17.97 -9.04 7.78
C TYR A 137 -17.79 -10.20 6.78
N PHE A 138 -16.75 -11.02 6.96
CA PHE A 138 -16.48 -12.14 6.07
C PHE A 138 -17.49 -13.29 6.23
N LEU A 139 -18.06 -13.47 7.41
CA LEU A 139 -19.16 -14.41 7.63
C LEU A 139 -20.41 -14.00 6.84
N LEU A 140 -20.82 -12.75 6.97
CA LEU A 140 -22.05 -12.23 6.36
C LEU A 140 -21.93 -12.03 4.83
N THR A 141 -20.80 -11.51 4.35
CA THR A 141 -20.63 -11.16 2.93
C THR A 141 -19.87 -12.19 2.12
N LYS A 142 -19.32 -13.21 2.77
CA LYS A 142 -18.36 -14.16 2.15
C LYS A 142 -17.15 -13.45 1.51
N GLY A 143 -16.87 -12.21 1.92
CA GLY A 143 -15.81 -11.36 1.39
C GLY A 143 -16.13 -10.68 0.06
N LYS A 144 -17.38 -10.75 -0.42
CA LYS A 144 -17.82 -10.12 -1.67
C LYS A 144 -18.02 -8.61 -1.51
N ASN A 145 -17.94 -7.91 -2.64
CA ASN A 145 -18.28 -6.48 -2.80
C ASN A 145 -17.44 -5.56 -1.88
N ARG A 146 -16.16 -5.92 -1.65
CA ARG A 146 -15.23 -5.06 -0.91
C ARG A 146 -14.83 -3.84 -1.72
N VAL A 147 -14.57 -2.74 -1.03
CA VAL A 147 -14.06 -1.53 -1.67
C VAL A 147 -12.53 -1.57 -1.70
N ILE A 148 -11.97 -1.52 -2.90
CA ILE A 148 -10.54 -1.53 -3.19
C ILE A 148 -10.21 -0.22 -3.88
N SER A 149 -9.12 0.45 -3.51
CA SER A 149 -8.64 1.59 -4.27
C SER A 149 -7.75 1.15 -5.42
N GLU A 150 -7.58 2.01 -6.40
CA GLU A 150 -6.67 1.79 -7.52
C GLU A 150 -5.25 1.45 -7.04
N MET A 151 -4.65 2.30 -6.21
CA MET A 151 -3.32 2.06 -5.64
C MET A 151 -3.23 0.76 -4.83
N GLU A 152 -4.30 0.36 -4.13
CA GLU A 152 -4.34 -0.92 -3.43
C GLU A 152 -4.34 -2.10 -4.42
N SER A 153 -5.04 -1.98 -5.56
CA SER A 153 -5.05 -3.05 -6.57
C SER A 153 -3.69 -3.21 -7.23
N TYR A 154 -3.04 -2.11 -7.58
CA TYR A 154 -1.69 -2.14 -8.16
C TYR A 154 -0.66 -2.67 -7.16
N GLY A 155 -0.68 -2.20 -5.92
CA GLY A 155 0.22 -2.71 -4.89
C GLY A 155 0.07 -4.22 -4.64
N ARG A 156 -1.16 -4.75 -4.74
CA ARG A 156 -1.40 -6.20 -4.68
C ARG A 156 -0.82 -6.94 -5.88
N LEU A 157 -0.92 -6.38 -7.10
CA LEU A 157 -0.27 -6.94 -8.29
C LEU A 157 1.24 -7.03 -8.06
N TYR A 158 1.88 -5.92 -7.70
CA TYR A 158 3.32 -5.89 -7.45
C TYR A 158 3.73 -6.85 -6.33
N SER A 159 2.98 -6.92 -5.23
CA SER A 159 3.25 -7.88 -4.14
C SER A 159 3.12 -9.33 -4.56
N CYS A 160 2.38 -9.61 -5.63
CA CYS A 160 2.20 -10.94 -6.19
C CYS A 160 3.07 -11.22 -7.43
N GLY A 161 4.15 -10.43 -7.64
CA GLY A 161 5.14 -10.66 -8.68
C GLY A 161 4.75 -10.22 -10.09
N PHE A 162 3.80 -9.28 -10.18
CA PHE A 162 3.41 -8.65 -11.44
C PHE A 162 3.88 -7.19 -11.49
N GLU A 163 4.14 -6.68 -12.69
CA GLU A 163 4.22 -5.26 -12.99
C GLU A 163 2.96 -4.81 -13.74
N LEU A 164 2.52 -3.58 -13.54
CA LEU A 164 1.41 -3.00 -14.28
C LEU A 164 1.88 -2.60 -15.68
N VAL A 165 1.29 -3.22 -16.70
CA VAL A 165 1.53 -2.89 -18.12
C VAL A 165 0.63 -1.76 -18.56
N ASP A 166 -0.69 -1.92 -18.33
CA ASP A 166 -1.70 -0.94 -18.74
C ASP A 166 -2.92 -0.98 -17.82
N SER A 167 -3.67 0.13 -17.81
CA SER A 167 -4.95 0.19 -17.10
C SER A 167 -5.87 1.24 -17.70
N LYS A 168 -7.16 0.90 -17.80
CA LYS A 168 -8.18 1.77 -18.39
C LYS A 168 -9.49 1.69 -17.59
N GLU A 169 -10.14 2.85 -17.41
CA GLU A 169 -11.49 2.90 -16.86
C GLU A 169 -12.50 2.67 -17.98
N ILE A 170 -13.24 1.57 -17.93
CA ILE A 170 -14.25 1.17 -18.92
C ILE A 170 -15.53 0.85 -18.13
N ASP A 171 -16.66 1.46 -18.49
CA ASP A 171 -17.97 1.27 -17.84
C ASP A 171 -17.94 1.36 -16.31
N GLY A 172 -17.19 2.34 -15.78
CA GLY A 172 -17.06 2.57 -14.35
C GLY A 172 -16.31 1.46 -13.60
N LYS A 173 -15.56 0.64 -14.31
CA LYS A 173 -14.64 -0.37 -13.76
C LYS A 173 -13.23 -0.06 -14.24
N LEU A 174 -12.25 -0.27 -13.37
CA LEU A 174 -10.84 -0.18 -13.70
C LEU A 174 -10.36 -1.55 -14.17
N TRP A 175 -10.12 -1.70 -15.45
CA TRP A 175 -9.44 -2.83 -16.06
C TRP A 175 -7.94 -2.62 -15.99
N PHE A 176 -7.18 -3.67 -15.79
CA PHE A 176 -5.73 -3.62 -15.73
C PHE A 176 -5.10 -4.90 -16.26
N ILE A 177 -3.89 -4.74 -16.75
CA ILE A 177 -3.04 -5.80 -17.28
C ILE A 177 -1.75 -5.83 -16.48
N GLY A 178 -1.48 -6.96 -15.84
CA GLY A 178 -0.26 -7.21 -15.07
C GLY A 178 0.61 -8.26 -15.78
N ARG A 179 1.88 -7.95 -16.00
CA ARG A 179 2.88 -8.88 -16.55
C ARG A 179 3.62 -9.57 -15.42
N LYS A 180 3.75 -10.89 -15.47
CA LYS A 180 4.55 -11.66 -14.52
C LYS A 180 6.03 -11.35 -14.72
N ILE A 181 6.65 -10.73 -13.71
CA ILE A 181 8.09 -10.42 -13.70
C ILE A 181 8.87 -11.27 -12.70
N GLY A 182 8.22 -11.84 -11.71
CA GLY A 182 8.88 -12.60 -10.65
C GLY A 182 7.93 -13.45 -9.85
N LYS A 183 8.45 -14.02 -8.76
CA LYS A 183 7.65 -14.78 -7.78
C LYS A 183 6.91 -13.83 -6.85
N PRO A 184 5.74 -14.22 -6.31
CA PRO A 184 5.05 -13.48 -5.27
C PRO A 184 5.92 -13.31 -4.02
N ALA A 185 5.74 -12.18 -3.32
CA ALA A 185 6.45 -11.90 -2.05
C ALA A 185 5.97 -12.79 -0.89
N PHE A 186 4.80 -13.43 -1.00
CA PHE A 186 4.17 -14.26 0.03
C PHE A 186 4.16 -13.62 1.42
N ASN A 187 3.89 -12.31 1.48
CA ASN A 187 3.95 -11.54 2.72
C ASN A 187 2.85 -11.99 3.70
N LYS A 188 3.21 -12.81 4.69
CA LYS A 188 2.30 -13.30 5.74
C LYS A 188 1.95 -12.22 6.78
N GLU A 189 2.76 -11.18 6.90
CA GLU A 189 2.59 -10.08 7.88
C GLU A 189 1.90 -8.85 7.27
N ALA A 190 1.40 -8.92 6.04
CA ALA A 190 0.71 -7.81 5.39
C ALA A 190 -0.45 -7.30 6.26
N THR A 191 -0.43 -6.01 6.58
CA THR A 191 -1.47 -5.38 7.38
C THR A 191 -2.39 -4.54 6.50
N TYR A 192 -3.68 -4.60 6.79
CA TYR A 192 -4.70 -3.82 6.06
C TYR A 192 -5.39 -2.80 6.95
N GLY A 193 -5.20 -2.92 8.26
CA GLY A 193 -5.88 -2.12 9.28
C GLY A 193 -5.45 -0.66 9.28
N PRO A 194 -6.20 0.21 9.99
CA PRO A 194 -5.84 1.62 10.14
C PRO A 194 -4.61 1.82 11.01
N LEU A 195 -4.31 0.88 11.92
CA LEU A 195 -3.11 0.89 12.75
C LEU A 195 -2.05 0.00 12.11
N ILE A 196 -0.87 0.56 11.88
CA ILE A 196 0.30 -0.15 11.35
C ILE A 196 1.38 -0.26 12.43
N LYS A 197 2.19 -1.30 12.29
CA LYS A 197 3.38 -1.57 13.10
C LYS A 197 4.59 -1.55 12.19
N LEU A 198 5.55 -0.69 12.48
CA LEU A 198 6.77 -0.55 11.68
C LEU A 198 7.95 -1.05 12.50
N LYS A 199 8.69 -2.04 12.00
CA LYS A 199 9.95 -2.49 12.62
C LYS A 199 10.97 -1.35 12.55
N ARG A 200 11.54 -0.96 13.69
CA ARG A 200 12.50 0.13 13.83
C ARG A 200 13.56 -0.23 14.86
N HIS A 201 14.73 0.39 14.75
CA HIS A 201 15.78 0.25 15.73
C HIS A 201 15.51 1.15 16.94
N GLY A 202 15.53 0.55 18.12
CA GLY A 202 15.45 1.19 19.42
C GLY A 202 16.80 1.27 20.11
N LYS A 203 16.80 1.42 21.45
CA LYS A 203 18.01 1.38 22.29
C LYS A 203 18.71 0.01 22.14
N ASP A 204 20.04 0.01 22.19
CA ASP A 204 20.92 -1.16 22.05
C ASP A 204 20.68 -1.92 20.73
N ASN A 205 20.24 -1.21 19.69
CA ASN A 205 19.85 -1.76 18.39
C ASN A 205 18.72 -2.80 18.43
N ASN A 206 18.03 -2.94 19.57
CA ASN A 206 16.87 -3.83 19.68
C ASN A 206 15.74 -3.40 18.74
N LEU A 207 15.12 -4.37 18.09
CA LEU A 207 14.01 -4.09 17.20
C LEU A 207 12.72 -3.83 18.01
N ILE A 208 12.14 -2.66 17.80
CA ILE A 208 10.84 -2.27 18.36
C ILE A 208 9.79 -2.14 17.25
N TYR A 209 8.51 -2.26 17.61
CA TYR A 209 7.39 -2.01 16.71
C TYR A 209 6.78 -0.65 16.97
N VAL A 210 7.07 0.32 16.11
CA VAL A 210 6.50 1.67 16.18
C VAL A 210 5.08 1.67 15.64
N TYR A 211 4.13 2.16 16.42
CA TYR A 211 2.71 2.22 16.06
C TYR A 211 2.39 3.54 15.35
N LYS A 212 1.73 3.48 14.18
CA LYS A 212 1.25 4.66 13.44
C LYS A 212 -0.15 4.41 12.87
N LEU A 213 -0.91 5.48 12.61
CA LEU A 213 -2.09 5.37 11.76
C LEU A 213 -1.65 5.24 10.29
N ARG A 214 -2.38 4.41 9.56
CA ARG A 214 -2.12 4.24 8.13
C ARG A 214 -2.54 5.48 7.35
N SER A 215 -1.59 6.17 6.78
CA SER A 215 -1.81 7.32 5.91
C SER A 215 -1.78 6.97 4.41
N MET A 216 -1.25 5.80 4.05
CA MET A 216 -1.17 5.30 2.68
C MET A 216 -2.14 4.15 2.41
N HIS A 217 -2.41 3.88 1.13
CA HIS A 217 -3.17 2.71 0.71
C HIS A 217 -2.43 1.42 1.12
N PRO A 218 -3.16 0.32 1.44
CA PRO A 218 -2.52 -0.98 1.66
C PRO A 218 -1.69 -1.40 0.46
N TYR A 219 -0.56 -2.09 0.69
CA TYR A 219 0.40 -2.54 -0.33
C TYR A 219 1.13 -1.42 -1.08
N SER A 220 1.02 -0.17 -0.65
CA SER A 220 1.72 0.97 -1.28
C SER A 220 3.25 0.87 -1.17
N GLU A 221 3.76 0.07 -0.25
CA GLU A 221 5.18 -0.25 -0.11
C GLU A 221 5.77 -0.91 -1.37
N TYR A 222 4.98 -1.66 -2.12
CA TYR A 222 5.40 -2.31 -3.36
C TYR A 222 5.37 -1.38 -4.59
N LEU A 223 4.84 -0.17 -4.45
CA LEU A 223 4.69 0.79 -5.57
C LEU A 223 5.79 1.85 -5.62
N GLN A 224 6.87 1.71 -4.83
CA GLN A 224 7.91 2.74 -4.76
C GLN A 224 8.53 3.01 -6.14
N GLU A 225 8.99 1.96 -6.81
CA GLU A 225 9.63 2.05 -8.13
C GLU A 225 8.65 2.49 -9.22
N TYR A 226 7.42 1.94 -9.19
CA TYR A 226 6.36 2.35 -10.12
C TYR A 226 6.05 3.85 -10.05
N ILE A 227 5.94 4.42 -8.84
CA ILE A 227 5.68 5.86 -8.68
C ILE A 227 6.91 6.67 -9.09
N ALA A 228 8.12 6.21 -8.75
CA ALA A 228 9.36 6.85 -9.14
C ALA A 228 9.50 6.96 -10.68
N SER A 229 9.16 5.90 -11.40
CA SER A 229 9.20 5.88 -12.87
C SER A 229 8.15 6.80 -13.52
N LYS A 230 7.00 7.03 -12.86
CA LYS A 230 5.91 7.86 -13.40
C LYS A 230 6.05 9.35 -13.09
N GLN A 231 6.56 9.72 -11.91
CA GLN A 231 6.54 11.11 -11.43
C GLN A 231 7.93 11.70 -11.18
N GLY A 232 8.97 10.87 -11.13
CA GLY A 232 10.30 11.32 -10.70
C GLY A 232 10.35 11.70 -9.22
N PHE A 233 11.55 12.06 -8.75
CA PHE A 233 11.78 12.54 -7.39
C PHE A 233 11.89 14.06 -7.37
N GLN A 234 11.29 14.69 -6.37
CA GLN A 234 11.58 16.09 -6.02
C GLN A 234 12.85 16.18 -5.16
N LYS A 235 13.36 17.42 -4.97
CA LYS A 235 14.42 17.70 -3.99
C LYS A 235 14.05 17.09 -2.64
N GLY A 236 14.94 16.28 -2.07
CA GLY A 236 14.70 15.54 -0.82
C GLY A 236 14.09 14.15 -0.98
N GLY A 237 14.04 13.57 -2.20
CA GLY A 237 13.65 12.16 -2.43
C GLY A 237 12.15 11.87 -2.25
N LYS A 238 11.30 12.91 -2.29
CA LYS A 238 9.85 12.79 -2.12
C LYS A 238 9.12 12.90 -3.44
N PHE A 239 7.87 12.38 -3.46
CA PHE A 239 6.98 12.52 -4.60
C PHE A 239 6.03 13.71 -4.40
N LYS A 240 5.90 14.55 -5.44
CA LYS A 240 4.86 15.57 -5.48
C LYS A 240 3.52 14.87 -5.62
N ASP A 241 2.56 15.17 -4.74
CA ASP A 241 1.21 14.56 -4.76
C ASP A 241 1.20 13.02 -4.83
N ASP A 242 1.98 12.37 -3.96
CA ASP A 242 2.08 10.92 -3.89
C ASP A 242 0.69 10.24 -3.88
N PRO A 243 0.30 9.53 -4.97
CA PRO A 243 -1.03 8.92 -5.10
C PRO A 243 -1.25 7.76 -4.12
N ARG A 244 -0.19 7.27 -3.46
CA ARG A 244 -0.27 6.25 -2.43
C ARG A 244 -0.88 6.79 -1.14
N VAL A 245 -0.82 8.12 -0.92
CA VAL A 245 -1.38 8.77 0.27
C VAL A 245 -2.88 8.93 0.12
N THR A 246 -3.65 8.38 1.07
CA THR A 246 -5.10 8.50 1.07
C THR A 246 -5.54 9.92 1.42
N THR A 247 -6.77 10.32 1.04
CA THR A 247 -7.35 11.62 1.45
C THR A 247 -7.35 11.77 2.97
N ALA A 248 -7.74 10.72 3.71
CA ALA A 248 -7.65 10.71 5.17
C ALA A 248 -6.19 10.78 5.64
N GLY A 249 -5.27 10.13 4.92
CA GLY A 249 -3.83 10.18 5.20
C GLY A 249 -3.23 11.58 5.05
N LYS A 250 -3.65 12.32 4.01
CA LYS A 250 -3.26 13.74 3.87
C LYS A 250 -3.71 14.57 5.09
N PHE A 251 -4.94 14.35 5.56
CA PHE A 251 -5.46 14.98 6.77
C PHE A 251 -4.67 14.55 8.03
N PHE A 252 -4.43 13.26 8.23
CA PHE A 252 -3.69 12.78 9.39
C PHE A 252 -2.28 13.35 9.44
N ARG A 253 -1.55 13.36 8.32
CA ARG A 253 -0.20 13.95 8.23
C ARG A 253 -0.21 15.46 8.50
N LYS A 254 -1.23 16.17 7.98
CA LYS A 254 -1.37 17.62 8.21
C LYS A 254 -1.47 17.97 9.69
N PHE A 255 -2.14 17.12 10.50
CA PHE A 255 -2.36 17.36 11.93
C PHE A 255 -1.57 16.41 12.84
N TRP A 256 -0.58 15.68 12.32
CA TRP A 256 0.25 14.74 13.07
C TRP A 256 -0.49 13.58 13.74
N LEU A 257 -1.73 13.37 13.37
CA LEU A 257 -2.56 12.31 13.93
C LEU A 257 -2.04 10.91 13.58
N ASP A 258 -1.30 10.77 12.47
CA ASP A 258 -0.70 9.49 12.08
C ASP A 258 0.39 9.03 13.05
N GLU A 259 1.03 9.93 13.76
CA GLU A 259 2.07 9.63 14.76
C GLU A 259 1.52 9.47 16.19
N PHE A 260 0.26 9.87 16.44
CA PHE A 260 -0.36 9.77 17.75
C PHE A 260 -0.27 8.37 18.40
N PRO A 261 -0.44 7.25 17.68
CA PRO A 261 -0.27 5.93 18.28
C PRO A 261 1.14 5.62 18.80
N MET A 262 2.16 6.40 18.43
CA MET A 262 3.52 6.24 18.98
C MET A 262 3.59 6.51 20.49
N PHE A 263 2.58 7.22 21.07
CA PHE A 263 2.46 7.32 22.53
C PHE A 263 2.36 5.94 23.21
N ILE A 264 1.83 4.92 22.53
CA ILE A 264 1.84 3.53 23.02
C ILE A 264 3.29 3.08 23.27
N ASN A 265 4.24 3.44 22.38
CA ASN A 265 5.64 3.10 22.53
C ASN A 265 6.31 3.89 23.67
N VAL A 266 5.89 5.15 23.86
CA VAL A 266 6.37 5.95 24.99
C VAL A 266 5.89 5.35 26.32
N PHE A 267 4.62 5.02 26.46
CA PHE A 267 4.08 4.37 27.67
C PHE A 267 4.67 2.99 27.94
N LYS A 268 5.05 2.25 26.90
CA LYS A 268 5.76 0.98 27.04
C LYS A 268 7.23 1.14 27.40
N GLY A 269 7.74 2.37 27.45
CA GLY A 269 9.17 2.63 27.68
C GLY A 269 10.11 2.25 26.53
N GLU A 270 9.57 1.93 25.35
CA GLU A 270 10.32 1.62 24.12
C GLU A 270 10.87 2.88 23.46
N MET A 271 10.18 4.01 23.65
CA MET A 271 10.54 5.33 23.13
C MET A 271 10.46 6.38 24.26
N LYS A 272 11.09 7.54 24.04
CA LYS A 272 10.92 8.73 24.85
C LYS A 272 10.20 9.84 24.06
N LEU A 273 9.82 10.92 24.72
CA LEU A 273 9.07 12.00 24.06
C LEU A 273 9.98 12.74 23.06
N ILE A 274 11.16 13.20 23.51
CA ILE A 274 12.17 13.85 22.67
C ILE A 274 13.32 12.90 22.42
N GLY A 275 13.80 12.78 21.17
CA GLY A 275 14.92 11.90 20.85
C GLY A 275 15.03 11.65 19.34
N VAL A 276 16.10 11.00 18.94
CA VAL A 276 16.34 10.69 17.52
C VAL A 276 15.22 9.85 16.91
N ARG A 277 14.91 10.07 15.64
CA ARG A 277 13.82 9.38 14.95
C ARG A 277 14.05 7.86 14.90
N PRO A 278 13.07 6.99 15.18
CA PRO A 278 13.21 5.55 15.01
C PRO A 278 13.34 5.18 13.52
N LEU A 279 14.49 4.62 13.12
CA LEU A 279 14.82 4.33 11.72
C LEU A 279 14.60 2.85 11.36
N SER A 280 14.33 2.59 10.08
CA SER A 280 14.39 1.24 9.50
C SER A 280 15.85 0.82 9.31
N SER A 281 16.11 -0.50 9.19
CA SER A 281 17.47 -1.01 8.94
C SER A 281 18.08 -0.40 7.67
N HIS A 282 17.30 -0.27 6.60
CA HIS A 282 17.76 0.35 5.35
C HIS A 282 18.19 1.81 5.58
N TYR A 283 17.36 2.62 6.25
CA TYR A 283 17.67 4.03 6.47
C TYR A 283 18.82 4.23 7.48
N LEU A 284 18.89 3.37 8.49
CA LEU A 284 20.00 3.35 9.45
C LEU A 284 21.33 3.01 8.77
N GLY A 285 21.31 2.16 7.74
CA GLY A 285 22.49 1.82 6.94
C GLY A 285 23.11 3.00 6.18
N LEU A 286 22.36 4.09 5.98
CA LEU A 286 22.88 5.33 5.35
C LEU A 286 23.68 6.20 6.32
N TYR A 287 23.63 5.91 7.63
CA TYR A 287 24.31 6.68 8.66
C TYR A 287 25.73 6.18 8.90
N PRO A 288 26.70 7.08 9.18
CA PRO A 288 28.04 6.71 9.62
C PRO A 288 27.99 5.81 10.87
N GLU A 289 28.97 4.92 10.99
CA GLU A 289 29.00 3.94 12.10
C GLU A 289 29.05 4.60 13.48
N GLU A 290 29.80 5.68 13.62
CA GLU A 290 29.91 6.46 14.85
C GLU A 290 28.54 6.97 15.32
N ILE A 291 27.73 7.51 14.39
CA ILE A 291 26.42 8.04 14.71
C ILE A 291 25.44 6.90 15.01
N ARG A 292 25.55 5.75 14.33
CA ARG A 292 24.77 4.55 14.65
C ARG A 292 25.06 4.07 16.07
N ALA A 293 26.33 4.08 16.48
CA ALA A 293 26.73 3.70 17.82
C ALA A 293 26.22 4.70 18.90
N LEU A 294 26.23 6.01 18.62
CA LEU A 294 25.63 7.01 19.51
C LEU A 294 24.15 6.84 19.67
N ARG A 295 23.43 6.63 18.55
CA ARG A 295 21.98 6.40 18.53
C ARG A 295 21.57 5.17 19.34
N ALA A 296 22.37 4.10 19.29
CA ALA A 296 22.13 2.88 20.03
C ALA A 296 22.15 3.06 21.56
N LYS A 297 22.89 4.05 22.09
CA LYS A 297 23.00 4.30 23.55
C LYS A 297 21.70 4.87 24.16
N THR A 298 20.74 5.37 23.36
CA THR A 298 19.52 5.99 23.88
C THR A 298 18.26 5.46 23.20
N LYS A 299 17.09 5.65 23.85
CA LYS A 299 15.79 5.35 23.23
C LYS A 299 15.49 6.36 22.13
N PRO A 300 14.88 5.96 21.01
CA PRO A 300 14.38 6.91 20.01
C PRO A 300 13.22 7.74 20.60
N GLY A 301 12.99 8.92 19.99
CA GLY A 301 11.95 9.84 20.40
C GLY A 301 10.75 9.89 19.48
N LEU A 302 9.62 10.36 20.04
CA LEU A 302 8.42 10.70 19.29
C LEU A 302 8.64 12.00 18.49
N ILE A 303 9.25 13.00 19.12
CA ILE A 303 9.58 14.29 18.52
C ILE A 303 11.10 14.34 18.29
N PRO A 304 11.55 14.13 17.04
CA PRO A 304 12.97 14.16 16.74
C PRO A 304 13.55 15.57 16.63
N PRO A 305 14.88 15.73 16.80
CA PRO A 305 15.62 17.00 16.62
C PRO A 305 15.34 17.68 15.29
N PHE A 306 15.07 16.91 14.25
CA PHE A 306 14.61 17.37 12.94
C PHE A 306 13.58 18.52 13.00
N TYR A 307 12.64 18.49 13.94
CA TYR A 307 11.65 19.55 14.06
C TYR A 307 12.17 20.81 14.75
N ALA A 308 13.22 20.68 15.52
CA ALA A 308 13.89 21.81 16.14
C ALA A 308 14.80 22.54 15.15
N ASP A 309 15.56 21.80 14.35
CA ASP A 309 16.66 22.35 13.53
C ASP A 309 16.27 22.52 12.06
N LEU A 310 15.18 21.88 11.59
CA LEU A 310 14.61 21.98 10.22
C LEU A 310 15.62 21.67 9.11
N PRO A 311 16.37 20.56 9.18
CA PRO A 311 17.35 20.21 8.16
C PRO A 311 16.68 19.88 6.82
N GLU A 312 17.37 20.16 5.70
CA GLU A 312 16.87 19.95 4.34
C GLU A 312 17.50 18.73 3.66
N THR A 313 18.71 18.35 4.04
CA THR A 313 19.45 17.22 3.46
C THR A 313 19.67 16.09 4.48
N LEU A 314 20.05 14.91 3.99
CA LEU A 314 20.37 13.78 4.87
C LEU A 314 21.55 14.11 5.79
N ASP A 315 22.59 14.76 5.25
CA ASP A 315 23.76 15.13 6.02
C ASP A 315 23.40 16.10 7.16
N GLN A 316 22.59 17.12 6.86
CA GLN A 316 22.09 18.04 7.88
C GLN A 316 21.19 17.34 8.94
N ILE A 317 20.43 16.31 8.54
CA ILE A 317 19.66 15.48 9.49
C ILE A 317 20.62 14.75 10.42
N ILE A 318 21.68 14.16 9.88
CA ILE A 318 22.70 13.43 10.65
C ILE A 318 23.42 14.38 11.61
N GLU A 319 23.84 15.57 11.15
CA GLU A 319 24.47 16.60 11.98
C GLU A 319 23.56 17.07 13.13
N SER A 320 22.29 17.35 12.84
CA SER A 320 21.30 17.74 13.84
C SER A 320 21.11 16.65 14.91
N GLU A 321 21.02 15.38 14.49
CA GLU A 321 20.90 14.26 15.42
C GLU A 321 22.18 14.06 16.26
N GLN A 322 23.36 14.24 15.65
CA GLN A 322 24.63 14.16 16.35
C GLN A 322 24.75 15.26 17.42
N ALA A 323 24.45 16.50 17.04
CA ALA A 323 24.49 17.64 17.98
C ALA A 323 23.52 17.42 19.16
N TYR A 324 22.30 16.92 18.87
CA TYR A 324 21.36 16.56 19.93
C TYR A 324 21.88 15.45 20.82
N LEU A 325 22.45 14.36 20.28
CA LEU A 325 22.93 13.22 21.05
C LEU A 325 24.09 13.61 21.97
N LEU A 326 25.06 14.37 21.46
CA LEU A 326 26.21 14.86 22.28
C LEU A 326 25.70 15.72 23.45
N SER A 327 24.83 16.72 23.17
CA SER A 327 24.22 17.54 24.21
C SER A 327 23.38 16.72 25.20
N TYR A 328 22.67 15.71 24.72
CA TYR A 328 21.85 14.83 25.56
C TYR A 328 22.69 13.98 26.51
N PHE A 329 23.85 13.48 26.09
CA PHE A 329 24.70 12.68 26.96
C PHE A 329 25.40 13.52 28.04
N GLU A 330 25.61 14.82 27.77
CA GLU A 330 26.09 15.75 28.79
C GLU A 330 25.01 16.17 29.79
N ASN A 331 23.86 16.62 29.26
CA ASN A 331 22.76 17.18 30.04
C ASN A 331 21.38 16.69 29.54
N PRO A 332 20.94 15.48 29.92
CA PRO A 332 19.75 14.85 29.32
C PRO A 332 18.47 15.67 29.47
N ILE A 333 18.16 16.14 30.67
CA ILE A 333 16.90 16.83 30.99
C ILE A 333 16.85 18.21 30.31
N SER A 334 17.91 18.99 30.44
CA SER A 334 18.00 20.32 29.85
C SER A 334 17.89 20.28 28.34
N THR A 335 18.57 19.31 27.71
CA THR A 335 18.54 19.11 26.25
C THR A 335 17.15 18.72 25.79
N ASP A 336 16.50 17.75 26.42
CA ASP A 336 15.14 17.34 26.05
C ASP A 336 14.14 18.51 26.19
N ILE A 337 14.21 19.31 27.25
CA ILE A 337 13.37 20.48 27.45
C ILE A 337 13.62 21.54 26.35
N LYS A 338 14.88 21.86 26.07
CA LYS A 338 15.27 22.81 25.02
C LYS A 338 14.71 22.40 23.66
N TYR A 339 14.92 21.14 23.27
CA TYR A 339 14.44 20.62 21.99
C TYR A 339 12.93 20.52 21.94
N PHE A 340 12.25 20.21 23.05
CA PHE A 340 10.79 20.19 23.14
C PHE A 340 10.19 21.56 22.80
N PHE A 341 10.65 22.63 23.45
CA PHE A 341 10.14 23.99 23.20
C PHE A 341 10.49 24.48 21.80
N LYS A 342 11.73 24.23 21.31
CA LYS A 342 12.16 24.62 19.97
C LYS A 342 11.35 23.89 18.88
N ALA A 343 11.17 22.58 19.01
CA ALA A 343 10.34 21.79 18.11
C ALA A 343 8.87 22.22 18.18
N GLY A 344 8.32 22.44 19.38
CA GLY A 344 6.95 22.90 19.59
C GLY A 344 6.70 24.25 18.91
N TYR A 345 7.59 25.21 19.07
CA TYR A 345 7.53 26.50 18.38
C TYR A 345 7.52 26.34 16.85
N ASN A 346 8.46 25.57 16.30
CA ASN A 346 8.53 25.35 14.85
C ASN A 346 7.30 24.62 14.29
N ILE A 347 6.75 23.66 15.04
CA ILE A 347 5.53 22.93 14.65
C ILE A 347 4.31 23.83 14.67
N LEU A 348 4.12 24.62 15.74
CA LEU A 348 2.90 25.43 15.93
C LEU A 348 2.95 26.73 15.12
N VAL A 349 4.10 27.43 15.12
CA VAL A 349 4.27 28.75 14.52
C VAL A 349 4.72 28.64 13.08
N LYS A 350 5.83 27.93 12.80
CA LYS A 350 6.37 27.76 11.45
C LYS A 350 5.69 26.68 10.65
N LYS A 351 4.72 25.96 11.25
CA LYS A 351 3.97 24.86 10.61
C LYS A 351 4.90 23.76 10.05
N ALA A 352 6.04 23.53 10.73
CA ALA A 352 6.94 22.44 10.36
C ALA A 352 6.20 21.10 10.34
N ARG A 353 6.41 20.31 9.32
CA ARG A 353 5.75 19.01 9.14
C ARG A 353 6.78 17.94 8.82
N SER A 354 6.50 16.73 9.28
CA SER A 354 7.15 15.52 8.77
C SER A 354 6.68 15.35 7.33
N ASN A 355 7.42 15.88 6.46
CA ASN A 355 7.14 15.69 5.04
C ASN A 355 7.54 14.29 4.61
#